data_55937dfc13c46c5eb4826b60af2e304c
#
_entry.id   55937dfc13c46c5eb4826b60af2e304c
#
_cell.length_a   1.000
_cell.length_b   1.000
_cell.length_c   1.000
_cell.angle_alpha   90.00
_cell.angle_beta   90.00
_cell.angle_gamma   90.00
#
_symmetry.space_group_name_H-M   'P 1'
#
loop_
_entity.id
_entity.type
_entity.pdbx_description
1 polymer ?
#
loop_
_entity_poly.entity_id
_entity_poly.type
_entity_poly.pdbx_seq_one_letter_code
_entity_poly.pdbx_strand_id
1 'polypeptide(L)'
;MQISIRADSVEIEGYVNAVERKSKTLWSRMGQFIERICKGAFGKALKRNDNVRILLNHDPSRDLGGQKDGNLELEEDNIGLHARAVITDEEVIRKARKGQLRGWSFGFMDREVELKQDEDGLPLRDVRDLDLIEVSLLDNTKTPAYDGTLVSVRSDDSVYFGELFEDEIQVREEEAEVKEVPKQPEAEEINYDEWESLINDMKS
;
A
#
# COMPACT_ATOMS: atom_id res chain seq x y z
N MET A 1 3.14 -9.24 -4.51
CA MET A 1 3.42 -7.87 -4.03
C MET A 1 4.90 -7.61 -4.11
N GLN A 2 5.32 -6.48 -4.68
CA GLN A 2 6.71 -6.05 -4.75
C GLN A 2 6.95 -4.94 -3.73
N ILE A 3 8.10 -4.97 -3.06
CA ILE A 3 8.46 -4.00 -2.02
C ILE A 3 9.88 -3.52 -2.31
N SER A 4 10.04 -2.23 -2.58
CA SER A 4 11.34 -1.55 -2.78
C SER A 4 11.60 -0.61 -1.62
N ILE A 5 12.65 -0.90 -0.84
CA ILE A 5 12.96 -0.16 0.39
C ILE A 5 14.07 0.85 0.09
N ARG A 6 13.81 2.11 0.41
CA ARG A 6 14.77 3.22 0.37
C ARG A 6 15.13 3.67 1.78
N ALA A 7 16.01 4.66 1.90
CA ALA A 7 16.45 5.16 3.19
C ALA A 7 15.30 5.70 4.06
N ASP A 8 14.40 6.47 3.46
CA ASP A 8 13.34 7.25 4.07
C ASP A 8 11.93 6.91 3.59
N SER A 9 11.78 5.92 2.73
CA SER A 9 10.51 5.53 2.14
C SER A 9 10.49 4.06 1.75
N VAL A 10 9.31 3.54 1.51
CA VAL A 10 9.09 2.24 0.91
C VAL A 10 8.07 2.37 -0.21
N GLU A 11 8.42 1.87 -1.37
CA GLU A 11 7.50 1.72 -2.50
C GLU A 11 6.92 0.31 -2.48
N ILE A 12 5.60 0.21 -2.53
CA ILE A 12 4.86 -1.04 -2.46
C ILE A 12 3.92 -1.12 -3.64
N GLU A 13 4.04 -2.17 -4.44
CA GLU A 13 3.27 -2.37 -5.66
C GLU A 13 2.68 -3.78 -5.71
N GLY A 14 1.44 -3.90 -6.21
CA GLY A 14 0.79 -5.20 -6.40
C GLY A 14 -0.72 -5.11 -6.49
N TYR A 15 -1.35 -6.26 -6.64
CA TYR A 15 -2.81 -6.34 -6.73
C TYR A 15 -3.44 -6.36 -5.34
N VAL A 16 -4.41 -5.47 -5.16
CA VAL A 16 -5.25 -5.41 -3.95
C VAL A 16 -6.29 -6.52 -3.99
N ASN A 17 -6.83 -6.80 -5.18
CA ASN A 17 -7.79 -7.88 -5.43
C ASN A 17 -7.74 -8.29 -6.91
N ALA A 18 -7.97 -9.57 -7.19
CA ALA A 18 -8.19 -10.07 -8.55
C ALA A 18 -9.69 -10.14 -8.86
N VAL A 19 -10.11 -9.51 -9.96
CA VAL A 19 -11.50 -9.59 -10.42
C VAL A 19 -11.82 -10.96 -11.01
N GLU A 20 -13.12 -11.32 -11.09
CA GLU A 20 -13.63 -12.61 -11.57
C GLU A 20 -13.10 -13.85 -10.81
N ARG A 21 -12.40 -13.66 -9.71
CA ARG A 21 -11.91 -14.72 -8.83
C ARG A 21 -12.86 -14.87 -7.63
N LYS A 22 -13.27 -16.10 -7.34
CA LYS A 22 -14.05 -16.41 -6.14
C LYS A 22 -13.18 -16.30 -4.89
N SER A 23 -13.71 -15.72 -3.84
CA SER A 23 -13.09 -15.73 -2.51
C SER A 23 -13.06 -17.15 -1.93
N LYS A 24 -12.30 -17.34 -0.86
CA LYS A 24 -12.52 -18.46 0.06
C LYS A 24 -13.94 -18.33 0.66
N THR A 25 -14.37 -19.33 1.39
CA THR A 25 -15.64 -19.26 2.10
C THR A 25 -15.59 -18.18 3.18
N LEU A 26 -16.45 -17.20 3.07
CA LEU A 26 -16.63 -16.13 4.04
C LEU A 26 -17.79 -16.43 4.98
N TRP A 27 -17.82 -15.76 6.13
CA TRP A 27 -18.85 -15.92 7.14
C TRP A 27 -19.59 -14.60 7.38
N SER A 28 -20.90 -14.66 7.41
CA SER A 28 -21.77 -13.57 7.85
C SER A 28 -22.71 -14.05 8.97
N ARG A 29 -23.52 -13.13 9.51
CA ARG A 29 -24.60 -13.50 10.45
C ARG A 29 -25.63 -14.44 9.83
N MET A 30 -25.74 -14.47 8.50
CA MET A 30 -26.68 -15.30 7.76
C MET A 30 -26.09 -16.66 7.35
N GLY A 31 -24.80 -16.91 7.65
CA GLY A 31 -24.10 -18.14 7.31
C GLY A 31 -22.91 -17.93 6.39
N GLN A 32 -22.47 -19.01 5.78
CA GLN A 32 -21.36 -19.05 4.85
C GLN A 32 -21.76 -18.53 3.48
N PHE A 33 -20.85 -17.86 2.80
CA PHE A 33 -21.03 -17.42 1.42
C PHE A 33 -19.68 -17.31 0.70
N ILE A 34 -19.70 -17.20 -0.61
CA ILE A 34 -18.57 -16.91 -1.47
C ILE A 34 -18.82 -15.56 -2.11
N GLU A 35 -17.78 -14.79 -2.34
CA GLU A 35 -17.85 -13.48 -2.98
C GLU A 35 -16.93 -13.43 -4.20
N ARG A 36 -17.33 -12.67 -5.19
CA ARG A 36 -16.52 -12.39 -6.37
C ARG A 36 -16.74 -10.95 -6.79
N ILE A 37 -15.66 -10.21 -6.94
CA ILE A 37 -15.72 -8.88 -7.51
C ILE A 37 -15.69 -9.01 -9.04
N CYS A 38 -16.72 -8.50 -9.68
CA CYS A 38 -16.84 -8.54 -11.13
C CYS A 38 -15.97 -7.49 -11.79
N LYS A 39 -15.47 -7.81 -12.99
CA LYS A 39 -14.69 -6.88 -13.81
C LYS A 39 -15.45 -5.58 -14.05
N GLY A 40 -14.76 -4.44 -13.90
CA GLY A 40 -15.31 -3.10 -14.04
C GLY A 40 -15.88 -2.50 -12.75
N ALA A 41 -16.02 -3.28 -11.66
CA ALA A 41 -16.54 -2.79 -10.39
C ALA A 41 -15.61 -1.74 -9.74
N PHE A 42 -14.31 -2.01 -9.70
CA PHE A 42 -13.32 -1.05 -9.19
C PHE A 42 -13.19 0.15 -10.10
N GLY A 43 -13.19 -0.04 -11.42
CA GLY A 43 -13.12 1.07 -12.38
C GLY A 43 -14.31 2.03 -12.28
N LYS A 44 -15.52 1.54 -11.96
CA LYS A 44 -16.67 2.39 -11.64
C LYS A 44 -16.45 3.12 -10.31
N ALA A 45 -15.95 2.44 -9.29
CA ALA A 45 -15.68 3.01 -7.97
C ALA A 45 -14.64 4.15 -8.05
N LEU A 46 -13.52 3.93 -8.73
CA LEU A 46 -12.44 4.91 -8.91
C LEU A 46 -12.90 6.15 -9.70
N LYS A 47 -13.85 6.01 -10.62
CA LYS A 47 -14.44 7.17 -11.32
C LYS A 47 -15.33 8.03 -10.43
N ARG A 48 -15.90 7.46 -9.36
CA ARG A 48 -16.75 8.17 -8.40
C ARG A 48 -15.96 8.75 -7.23
N ASN A 49 -14.92 8.05 -6.79
CA ASN A 49 -14.08 8.46 -5.67
C ASN A 49 -12.61 8.53 -6.15
N ASP A 50 -12.10 9.75 -6.29
CA ASP A 50 -10.72 10.05 -6.67
C ASP A 50 -9.79 10.26 -5.47
N ASN A 51 -10.27 9.92 -4.26
CA ASN A 51 -9.54 10.10 -3.01
C ASN A 51 -9.64 8.89 -2.09
N VAL A 52 -9.34 7.72 -2.63
CA VAL A 52 -9.20 6.51 -1.82
C VAL A 52 -7.99 6.66 -0.91
N ARG A 53 -8.18 6.34 0.39
CA ARG A 53 -7.12 6.38 1.39
C ARG A 53 -6.38 5.04 1.47
N ILE A 54 -5.14 5.09 1.91
CA ILE A 54 -4.38 3.90 2.28
C ILE A 54 -4.22 3.84 3.80
N LEU A 55 -4.60 2.73 4.40
CA LEU A 55 -4.53 2.52 5.83
C LEU A 55 -3.53 1.40 6.18
N LEU A 56 -3.13 1.33 7.43
CA LEU A 56 -2.46 0.16 7.97
C LEU A 56 -3.49 -0.67 8.74
N ASN A 57 -3.67 -1.94 8.33
CA ASN A 57 -4.53 -2.91 9.02
C ASN A 57 -6.02 -2.50 9.16
N HIS A 58 -6.58 -1.77 8.21
CA HIS A 58 -7.95 -1.22 8.26
C HIS A 58 -8.19 -0.30 9.46
N ASP A 59 -7.16 0.31 10.00
CA ASP A 59 -7.26 1.20 11.15
C ASP A 59 -7.32 2.66 10.66
N PRO A 60 -8.48 3.36 10.80
CA PRO A 60 -8.60 4.75 10.37
C PRO A 60 -7.67 5.72 11.09
N SER A 61 -7.15 5.35 12.26
CA SER A 61 -6.15 6.13 12.98
C SER A 61 -4.74 6.00 12.39
N ARG A 62 -4.53 5.03 11.51
CA ARG A 62 -3.26 4.73 10.83
C ARG A 62 -3.37 5.01 9.34
N ASP A 63 -3.69 6.25 9.02
CA ASP A 63 -3.75 6.76 7.66
C ASP A 63 -2.33 7.02 7.12
N LEU A 64 -2.02 6.37 5.99
CA LEU A 64 -0.71 6.42 5.34
C LEU A 64 -0.68 7.33 4.11
N GLY A 65 -1.78 8.03 3.83
CA GLY A 65 -1.96 8.89 2.67
C GLY A 65 -3.04 8.40 1.74
N GLY A 66 -3.01 8.84 0.48
CA GLY A 66 -4.04 8.49 -0.50
C GLY A 66 -3.78 9.10 -1.87
N GLN A 67 -4.75 8.93 -2.77
CA GLN A 67 -4.61 9.40 -4.16
C GLN A 67 -4.38 10.92 -4.25
N LYS A 68 -5.11 11.73 -3.46
CA LYS A 68 -4.96 13.20 -3.46
C LYS A 68 -3.67 13.69 -2.81
N ASP A 69 -3.04 12.87 -1.99
CA ASP A 69 -1.72 13.18 -1.44
C ASP A 69 -0.60 12.86 -2.44
N GLY A 70 -0.95 12.20 -3.56
CA GLY A 70 -0.03 11.85 -4.64
C GLY A 70 0.90 10.68 -4.30
N ASN A 71 0.65 9.95 -3.21
CA ASN A 71 1.44 8.81 -2.78
C ASN A 71 0.75 7.46 -2.98
N LEU A 72 -0.44 7.43 -3.59
CA LEU A 72 -1.20 6.23 -3.96
C LEU A 72 -1.72 6.36 -5.39
N GLU A 73 -1.39 5.38 -6.21
CA GLU A 73 -1.95 5.17 -7.55
C GLU A 73 -2.80 3.90 -7.52
N LEU A 74 -4.02 3.98 -8.05
CA LEU A 74 -4.95 2.86 -8.17
C LEU A 74 -5.51 2.80 -9.59
N GLU A 75 -5.52 1.61 -10.17
CA GLU A 75 -6.17 1.34 -11.45
C GLU A 75 -6.77 -0.07 -11.48
N GLU A 76 -7.85 -0.26 -12.22
CA GLU A 76 -8.33 -1.59 -12.54
C GLU A 76 -7.87 -1.97 -13.93
N ASP A 77 -7.16 -3.08 -14.02
CA ASP A 77 -6.73 -3.71 -15.26
C ASP A 77 -7.49 -5.03 -15.54
N ASN A 78 -6.94 -5.87 -16.42
CA ASN A 78 -7.54 -7.16 -16.76
C ASN A 78 -7.42 -8.22 -15.65
N ILE A 79 -6.52 -8.01 -14.68
CA ILE A 79 -6.29 -8.91 -13.55
C ILE A 79 -7.14 -8.48 -12.35
N GLY A 80 -7.17 -7.16 -12.05
CA GLY A 80 -7.91 -6.65 -10.91
C GLY A 80 -7.53 -5.23 -10.53
N LEU A 81 -7.74 -4.88 -9.26
CA LEU A 81 -7.36 -3.61 -8.68
C LEU A 81 -5.86 -3.63 -8.39
N HIS A 82 -5.09 -2.90 -9.18
CA HIS A 82 -3.66 -2.71 -9.00
C HIS A 82 -3.40 -1.45 -8.17
N ALA A 83 -2.46 -1.53 -7.23
CA ALA A 83 -2.03 -0.41 -6.38
C ALA A 83 -0.52 -0.23 -6.45
N ARG A 84 -0.10 1.03 -6.44
CA ARG A 84 1.28 1.46 -6.23
C ARG A 84 1.28 2.58 -5.21
N ALA A 85 2.05 2.43 -4.13
CA ALA A 85 2.13 3.42 -3.07
C ALA A 85 3.56 3.69 -2.64
N VAL A 86 3.85 4.97 -2.33
CA VAL A 86 5.10 5.41 -1.71
C VAL A 86 4.81 5.86 -0.28
N ILE A 87 5.36 5.17 0.70
CA ILE A 87 5.06 5.36 2.12
C ILE A 87 6.31 5.80 2.87
N THR A 88 6.17 6.87 3.65
CA THR A 88 7.23 7.45 4.47
C THR A 88 7.05 7.21 5.97
N ASP A 89 6.00 6.46 6.36
CA ASP A 89 5.76 6.07 7.76
C ASP A 89 6.89 5.17 8.27
N GLU A 90 7.56 5.59 9.34
CA GLU A 90 8.72 4.89 9.89
C GLU A 90 8.40 3.47 10.38
N GLU A 91 7.18 3.24 10.88
CA GLU A 91 6.76 1.92 11.31
C GLU A 91 6.60 0.97 10.12
N VAL A 92 5.97 1.46 9.05
CA VAL A 92 5.79 0.68 7.81
C VAL A 92 7.14 0.35 7.18
N ILE A 93 8.07 1.33 7.10
CA ILE A 93 9.43 1.11 6.62
C ILE A 93 10.14 0.04 7.46
N ARG A 94 10.07 0.16 8.79
CA ARG A 94 10.66 -0.83 9.69
C ARG A 94 10.05 -2.22 9.53
N LYS A 95 8.73 -2.32 9.33
CA LYS A 95 8.03 -3.59 9.07
C LYS A 95 8.41 -4.19 7.73
N ALA A 96 8.55 -3.36 6.69
CA ALA A 96 9.02 -3.79 5.38
C ALA A 96 10.42 -4.42 5.47
N ARG A 97 11.38 -3.73 6.13
CA ARG A 97 12.74 -4.25 6.36
C ARG A 97 12.79 -5.57 7.13
N LYS A 98 11.81 -5.82 7.98
CA LYS A 98 11.69 -7.06 8.76
C LYS A 98 10.89 -8.15 8.05
N GLY A 99 10.40 -7.93 6.83
CA GLY A 99 9.53 -8.86 6.12
C GLY A 99 8.20 -9.10 6.84
N GLN A 100 7.68 -8.10 7.54
CA GLN A 100 6.47 -8.21 8.35
C GLN A 100 5.21 -7.73 7.62
N LEU A 101 5.32 -7.18 6.43
CA LEU A 101 4.15 -6.87 5.60
C LEU A 101 3.63 -8.15 4.93
N ARG A 102 2.30 -8.31 4.91
CA ARG A 102 1.64 -9.53 4.41
C ARG A 102 1.01 -9.36 3.04
N GLY A 103 0.46 -8.20 2.75
CA GLY A 103 -0.20 -7.93 1.47
C GLY A 103 -1.15 -6.76 1.55
N TRP A 104 -1.99 -6.68 0.53
CA TRP A 104 -3.03 -5.69 0.40
C TRP A 104 -4.38 -6.25 0.84
N SER A 105 -5.25 -5.36 1.25
CA SER A 105 -6.67 -5.59 1.47
C SER A 105 -7.45 -4.33 1.10
N PHE A 106 -8.77 -4.37 1.10
CA PHE A 106 -9.61 -3.21 0.80
C PHE A 106 -10.91 -3.25 1.58
N GLY A 107 -11.45 -2.07 1.85
CA GLY A 107 -12.78 -1.88 2.42
C GLY A 107 -13.72 -1.26 1.39
N PHE A 108 -14.94 -1.76 1.33
CA PHE A 108 -15.95 -1.29 0.36
C PHE A 108 -17.36 -1.39 0.90
N MET A 109 -18.29 -0.68 0.26
CA MET A 109 -19.74 -0.84 0.43
C MET A 109 -20.36 -1.33 -0.87
N ASP A 110 -21.31 -2.24 -0.76
CA ASP A 110 -22.06 -2.75 -1.90
C ASP A 110 -22.92 -1.66 -2.54
N ARG A 111 -22.95 -1.65 -3.89
CA ARG A 111 -23.91 -0.87 -4.68
C ARG A 111 -24.81 -1.78 -5.51
N GLU A 112 -24.24 -2.78 -6.15
CA GLU A 112 -24.97 -3.73 -6.97
C GLU A 112 -24.38 -5.13 -6.75
N VAL A 113 -25.18 -6.04 -6.22
CA VAL A 113 -24.82 -7.43 -5.97
C VAL A 113 -25.84 -8.35 -6.61
N GLU A 114 -25.38 -9.29 -7.41
CA GLU A 114 -26.18 -10.39 -7.92
C GLU A 114 -25.95 -11.62 -7.04
N LEU A 115 -27.03 -12.16 -6.48
CA LEU A 115 -26.97 -13.38 -5.67
C LEU A 115 -27.18 -14.59 -6.56
N LYS A 116 -26.28 -15.56 -6.47
CA LYS A 116 -26.31 -16.85 -7.15
C LYS A 116 -26.08 -17.98 -6.17
N GLN A 117 -26.07 -19.17 -6.66
CA GLN A 117 -25.63 -20.36 -5.93
C GLN A 117 -24.35 -20.86 -6.58
N ASP A 118 -23.35 -21.15 -5.78
CA ASP A 118 -22.11 -21.76 -6.25
C ASP A 118 -22.31 -23.27 -6.53
N GLU A 119 -21.34 -23.90 -7.15
CA GLU A 119 -21.34 -25.34 -7.49
C GLU A 119 -21.51 -26.22 -6.24
N ASP A 120 -20.98 -25.76 -5.09
CA ASP A 120 -21.08 -26.43 -3.79
C ASP A 120 -22.36 -26.09 -3.02
N GLY A 121 -23.26 -25.33 -3.64
CA GLY A 121 -24.54 -24.91 -3.03
C GLY A 121 -24.45 -23.74 -2.07
N LEU A 122 -23.29 -23.14 -1.91
CA LEU A 122 -23.12 -21.93 -1.11
C LEU A 122 -23.65 -20.69 -1.85
N PRO A 123 -24.20 -19.70 -1.13
CA PRO A 123 -24.52 -18.41 -1.72
C PRO A 123 -23.26 -17.79 -2.33
N LEU A 124 -23.35 -17.39 -3.61
CA LEU A 124 -22.31 -16.63 -4.31
C LEU A 124 -22.81 -15.21 -4.51
N ARG A 125 -22.04 -14.25 -4.04
CA ARG A 125 -22.26 -12.82 -4.23
C ARG A 125 -21.37 -12.33 -5.36
N ASP A 126 -21.97 -11.98 -6.49
CA ASP A 126 -21.30 -11.30 -7.59
C ASP A 126 -21.43 -9.79 -7.39
N VAL A 127 -20.38 -9.14 -6.90
CA VAL A 127 -20.34 -7.68 -6.69
C VAL A 127 -20.06 -7.00 -8.02
N ARG A 128 -21.07 -6.39 -8.62
CA ARG A 128 -21.00 -5.75 -9.94
C ARG A 128 -20.68 -4.25 -9.88
N ASP A 129 -20.98 -3.66 -8.71
CA ASP A 129 -20.65 -2.26 -8.41
C ASP A 129 -20.47 -2.10 -6.91
N LEU A 130 -19.52 -1.23 -6.52
CA LEU A 130 -19.14 -0.99 -5.14
C LEU A 130 -18.65 0.44 -4.95
N ASP A 131 -18.70 0.95 -3.74
CA ASP A 131 -17.98 2.15 -3.33
C ASP A 131 -16.71 1.71 -2.60
N LEU A 132 -15.55 2.00 -3.20
CA LEU A 132 -14.25 1.71 -2.59
C LEU A 132 -13.97 2.75 -1.51
N ILE A 133 -13.88 2.29 -0.26
CA ILE A 133 -13.71 3.16 0.92
C ILE A 133 -12.23 3.40 1.16
N GLU A 134 -11.43 2.33 1.18
CA GLU A 134 -9.99 2.40 1.43
C GLU A 134 -9.28 1.18 0.84
N VAL A 135 -7.97 1.27 0.74
CA VAL A 135 -7.08 0.13 0.59
C VAL A 135 -6.16 0.06 1.80
N SER A 136 -5.78 -1.14 2.21
CA SER A 136 -4.95 -1.33 3.40
C SER A 136 -3.73 -2.18 3.14
N LEU A 137 -2.62 -1.78 3.75
CA LEU A 137 -1.50 -2.68 3.96
C LEU A 137 -1.75 -3.51 5.21
N LEU A 138 -1.61 -4.82 5.09
CA LEU A 138 -1.69 -5.72 6.22
C LEU A 138 -0.29 -6.13 6.67
N ASP A 139 -0.10 -6.17 7.98
CA ASP A 139 1.11 -6.66 8.61
C ASP A 139 0.89 -7.98 9.38
N ASN A 140 1.93 -8.50 9.99
CA ASN A 140 1.90 -9.75 10.73
C ASN A 140 1.16 -9.71 12.08
N THR A 141 0.67 -8.54 12.52
CA THR A 141 -0.17 -8.44 13.74
C THR A 141 -1.63 -8.75 13.44
N LYS A 142 -2.03 -8.59 12.19
CA LYS A 142 -3.28 -9.14 11.68
C LYS A 142 -2.97 -10.51 11.12
N THR A 143 -3.33 -11.53 11.86
CA THR A 143 -3.48 -12.85 11.27
C THR A 143 -4.47 -12.64 10.13
N PRO A 144 -4.15 -13.08 8.87
CA PRO A 144 -5.17 -13.05 7.85
C PRO A 144 -6.37 -13.71 8.46
N ALA A 145 -7.44 -12.95 8.61
CA ALA A 145 -8.63 -13.36 9.33
C ALA A 145 -9.37 -14.50 8.61
N TYR A 146 -8.68 -15.43 8.02
CA TYR A 146 -9.13 -16.36 7.01
C TYR A 146 -9.13 -17.82 7.39
N ASP A 147 -8.98 -18.08 8.67
CA ASP A 147 -9.61 -19.24 9.28
C ASP A 147 -10.89 -18.79 10.01
N GLY A 148 -11.84 -18.20 9.24
CA GLY A 148 -13.18 -17.90 9.74
C GLY A 148 -13.43 -16.48 10.27
N THR A 149 -13.18 -15.43 9.51
CA THR A 149 -13.56 -14.08 9.92
C THR A 149 -15.04 -13.84 9.80
N LEU A 150 -15.64 -13.47 10.93
CA LEU A 150 -16.89 -12.73 10.95
C LEU A 150 -16.70 -11.40 10.26
N VAL A 151 -17.37 -11.18 9.13
CA VAL A 151 -17.65 -9.84 8.64
C VAL A 151 -18.48 -9.16 9.72
N SER A 152 -17.88 -8.21 10.46
CA SER A 152 -18.62 -7.49 11.47
C SER A 152 -19.54 -6.50 10.77
N VAL A 153 -20.77 -6.91 10.56
CA VAL A 153 -21.85 -6.05 10.05
C VAL A 153 -22.17 -5.03 11.15
N ARG A 154 -21.77 -3.79 10.97
CA ARG A 154 -22.36 -2.68 11.71
C ARG A 154 -23.58 -2.19 10.90
N SER A 155 -24.73 -2.20 11.57
CA SER A 155 -26.04 -1.64 11.20
C SER A 155 -26.11 -0.79 9.92
N ASP A 156 -27.01 -1.15 8.99
CA ASP A 156 -27.52 -0.47 7.79
C ASP A 156 -26.52 0.06 6.74
N ASP A 157 -25.30 0.44 7.13
CA ASP A 157 -24.17 0.77 6.26
C ASP A 157 -23.06 -0.26 6.49
N SER A 158 -23.15 -1.42 5.85
CA SER A 158 -22.16 -2.48 6.00
C SER A 158 -20.94 -2.20 5.14
N VAL A 159 -19.79 -1.94 5.77
CA VAL A 159 -18.49 -1.91 5.11
C VAL A 159 -17.95 -3.34 5.06
N TYR A 160 -17.64 -3.83 3.88
CA TYR A 160 -17.02 -5.14 3.65
C TYR A 160 -15.53 -4.97 3.45
N PHE A 161 -14.76 -5.88 4.03
CA PHE A 161 -13.33 -5.96 3.81
C PHE A 161 -13.05 -7.08 2.83
N GLY A 162 -12.34 -6.74 1.75
CA GLY A 162 -11.96 -7.70 0.74
C GLY A 162 -10.99 -8.74 1.28
N GLU A 163 -10.90 -9.85 0.57
CA GLU A 163 -9.97 -10.91 0.91
C GLU A 163 -8.52 -10.47 0.64
N LEU A 164 -7.59 -10.88 1.51
CA LEU A 164 -6.16 -10.69 1.28
C LEU A 164 -5.78 -11.41 -0.02
N PHE A 165 -5.27 -10.68 -0.99
CA PHE A 165 -4.69 -11.27 -2.18
C PHE A 165 -3.29 -11.79 -1.81
N GLU A 166 -3.16 -13.11 -1.64
CA GLU A 166 -1.88 -13.77 -1.40
C GLU A 166 -1.10 -13.81 -2.72
N ASP A 167 -0.32 -12.77 -2.99
CA ASP A 167 0.68 -12.75 -4.04
C ASP A 167 2.07 -13.03 -3.44
N GLU A 168 2.98 -13.51 -4.26
CA GLU A 168 4.38 -13.69 -3.85
C GLU A 168 4.96 -12.33 -3.46
N ILE A 169 5.49 -12.22 -2.23
CA ILE A 169 6.08 -11.00 -1.72
C ILE A 169 7.55 -10.96 -2.13
N GLN A 170 7.90 -10.06 -3.04
CA GLN A 170 9.29 -9.80 -3.44
C GLN A 170 9.76 -8.51 -2.77
N VAL A 171 10.83 -8.62 -1.98
CA VAL A 171 11.45 -7.48 -1.31
C VAL A 171 12.79 -7.17 -1.96
N ARG A 172 12.98 -5.91 -2.38
CA ARG A 172 14.25 -5.39 -2.84
C ARG A 172 14.66 -4.22 -1.96
N GLU A 173 15.86 -4.25 -1.43
CA GLU A 173 16.47 -3.10 -0.76
C GLU A 173 17.35 -2.37 -1.78
N GLU A 174 17.04 -1.12 -2.05
CA GLU A 174 17.86 -0.27 -2.91
C GLU A 174 18.96 0.34 -2.02
N GLU A 175 20.23 -0.01 -2.28
CA GLU A 175 21.36 0.67 -1.67
C GLU A 175 21.29 2.15 -2.07
N ALA A 176 21.36 3.04 -1.09
CA ALA A 176 21.46 4.46 -1.35
C ALA A 176 22.73 4.67 -2.18
N GLU A 177 22.58 5.20 -3.41
CA GLU A 177 23.74 5.70 -4.15
C GLU A 177 24.49 6.67 -3.23
N VAL A 178 25.62 6.25 -2.72
CA VAL A 178 26.57 7.13 -2.05
C VAL A 178 27.07 8.05 -3.16
N LYS A 179 26.43 9.20 -3.33
CA LYS A 179 27.01 10.28 -4.12
C LYS A 179 28.34 10.60 -3.45
N GLU A 180 29.43 10.20 -4.09
CA GLU A 180 30.75 10.63 -3.67
C GLU A 180 30.69 12.16 -3.53
N VAL A 181 30.80 12.61 -2.31
CA VAL A 181 30.98 14.04 -2.04
C VAL A 181 32.29 14.40 -2.76
N PRO A 182 32.28 15.35 -3.72
CA PRO A 182 33.49 15.75 -4.39
C PRO A 182 34.50 16.09 -3.30
N LYS A 183 35.69 15.44 -3.30
CA LYS A 183 36.76 15.79 -2.41
C LYS A 183 36.94 17.29 -2.54
N GLN A 184 36.75 18.02 -1.47
CA GLN A 184 37.15 19.41 -1.42
C GLN A 184 38.63 19.44 -1.82
N PRO A 185 39.05 20.33 -2.72
CA PRO A 185 40.45 20.50 -3.02
C PRO A 185 41.17 20.71 -1.69
N GLU A 186 42.26 19.96 -1.48
CA GLU A 186 43.13 20.15 -0.32
C GLU A 186 43.41 21.63 -0.24
N ALA A 187 43.13 22.24 0.92
CA ALA A 187 43.46 23.64 1.15
C ALA A 187 44.97 23.80 0.90
N GLU A 188 45.32 24.62 -0.10
CA GLU A 188 46.71 24.99 -0.31
C GLU A 188 47.25 25.50 1.02
N GLU A 189 48.36 24.90 1.49
CA GLU A 189 49.03 25.37 2.69
C GLU A 189 49.41 26.84 2.47
N ILE A 190 48.81 27.72 3.26
CA ILE A 190 49.10 29.15 3.21
C ILE A 190 50.54 29.32 3.67
N ASN A 191 51.42 29.73 2.75
CA ASN A 191 52.82 30.04 3.07
C ASN A 191 52.87 31.36 3.86
N TYR A 192 52.91 31.26 5.17
CA TYR A 192 52.94 32.42 6.06
C TYR A 192 54.22 33.25 5.93
N ASP A 193 55.32 32.66 5.46
CA ASP A 193 56.59 33.35 5.29
C ASP A 193 56.56 34.43 4.19
N GLU A 194 55.74 34.19 3.15
CA GLU A 194 55.48 35.16 2.08
C GLU A 194 54.68 36.37 2.57
N TRP A 195 53.75 36.14 3.48
CA TRP A 195 52.95 37.19 4.09
C TRP A 195 53.77 38.05 5.08
N GLU A 196 54.66 37.45 5.86
CA GLU A 196 55.60 38.20 6.76
C GLU A 196 56.53 39.07 5.99
N SER A 197 57.04 38.62 4.84
CA SER A 197 57.89 39.41 3.96
C SER A 197 57.15 40.64 3.41
N LEU A 198 55.99 40.51 2.93
CA LEU A 198 55.12 41.57 2.42
C LEU A 198 54.81 42.64 3.50
N ILE A 199 54.50 42.16 4.72
CA ILE A 199 54.19 43.06 5.84
C ILE A 199 55.45 43.90 6.25
N ASN A 200 56.61 43.31 6.19
CA ASN A 200 57.91 44.04 6.51
C ASN A 200 58.25 45.05 5.45
N ASP A 201 58.00 44.77 4.17
CA ASP A 201 58.22 45.73 3.07
C ASP A 201 57.27 46.94 3.12
N MET A 202 56.04 46.74 3.67
CA MET A 202 55.11 47.85 3.84
C MET A 202 55.36 48.74 5.05
N LYS A 203 56.31 48.39 5.93
CA LYS A 203 56.68 49.15 7.13
C LYS A 203 57.98 49.93 6.99
N SER A 204 58.68 49.83 5.87
CA SER A 204 59.93 50.59 5.55
C SER A 204 59.57 51.76 4.61
#